data_893e9575d499fce5e6fcf8d4f0d1d284
#
_entry.id   893e9575d499fce5e6fcf8d4f0d1d284
#
_cell.length_a   1.000
_cell.length_b   1.000
_cell.length_c   1.000
_cell.angle_alpha   90.00
_cell.angle_beta   90.00
_cell.angle_gamma   90.00
#
_symmetry.space_group_name_H-M   'P 1'
#
loop_
_entity.id
_entity.type
_entity.pdbx_description
1 polymer ?
#
loop_
_entity_poly.entity_id
_entity_poly.type
_entity_poly.pdbx_seq_one_letter_code
_entity_poly.pdbx_strand_id
1 'polypeptide(L)'
;KGKGFGGFGGGMNMQAMMKQAQKMQESMLKAQEEIAQMESTGTAGGGMVTATVTGTSTLKSIEIKPDVVDPDDIDMLQDLVVAAVNEASDKSQSQMSAITGGIGGGLGGLL
;
A
#
# COMPACT_ATOMS: atom_id res chain seq x y z
N LYS A 1 -24.96 -42.93 13.87
CA LYS A 1 -24.52 -41.91 14.70
C LYS A 1 -23.16 -41.39 14.35
N GLY A 2 -22.16 -42.09 14.69
CA GLY A 2 -20.84 -41.67 14.36
C GLY A 2 -20.57 -41.55 12.88
N LYS A 3 -21.30 -42.30 12.12
CA LYS A 3 -21.11 -42.27 10.70
C LYS A 3 -21.43 -40.96 10.05
N GLY A 4 -22.57 -40.39 10.35
CA GLY A 4 -22.92 -39.13 9.78
C GLY A 4 -21.92 -38.06 10.15
N PHE A 5 -21.49 -38.15 11.32
CA PHE A 5 -20.55 -37.20 11.84
C PHE A 5 -19.19 -37.30 11.14
N GLY A 6 -18.70 -38.50 11.02
CA GLY A 6 -17.40 -38.69 10.39
C GLY A 6 -17.43 -38.35 8.91
N GLY A 7 -18.50 -38.78 8.21
CA GLY A 7 -18.58 -38.46 6.82
C GLY A 7 -18.72 -36.98 6.57
N PHE A 8 -19.36 -36.31 7.45
CA PHE A 8 -19.59 -34.91 7.28
C PHE A 8 -18.31 -34.08 7.43
N GLY A 9 -17.55 -34.36 8.46
CA GLY A 9 -16.35 -33.54 8.68
C GLY A 9 -15.16 -33.96 7.87
N GLY A 10 -15.30 -35.08 7.15
CA GLY A 10 -14.13 -35.64 6.53
C GLY A 10 -13.64 -34.92 5.32
N GLY A 11 -13.31 -35.65 4.35
CA GLY A 11 -12.54 -35.17 3.24
C GLY A 11 -12.96 -33.88 2.60
N MET A 12 -14.25 -33.59 2.61
CA MET A 12 -14.68 -32.39 1.92
C MET A 12 -14.06 -31.14 2.48
N ASN A 13 -14.07 -31.03 3.77
CA ASN A 13 -13.60 -29.83 4.40
C ASN A 13 -12.10 -29.65 4.33
N MET A 14 -11.36 -30.74 4.37
CA MET A 14 -9.92 -30.63 4.32
C MET A 14 -9.44 -30.08 2.99
N GLN A 15 -9.98 -30.61 1.91
CA GLN A 15 -9.59 -30.12 0.59
C GLN A 15 -10.03 -28.68 0.37
N ALA A 16 -11.24 -28.37 0.77
CA ALA A 16 -11.74 -27.01 0.62
C ALA A 16 -10.91 -26.03 1.45
N MET A 17 -10.56 -26.43 2.65
CA MET A 17 -9.75 -25.58 3.50
C MET A 17 -8.35 -25.38 2.95
N MET A 18 -7.77 -26.43 2.41
CA MET A 18 -6.44 -26.31 1.80
C MET A 18 -6.47 -25.40 0.59
N LYS A 19 -7.48 -25.51 -0.23
CA LYS A 19 -7.62 -24.64 -1.39
C LYS A 19 -7.81 -23.19 -0.97
N GLN A 20 -8.62 -22.97 0.04
CA GLN A 20 -8.84 -21.63 0.55
C GLN A 20 -7.56 -21.03 1.12
N ALA A 21 -6.80 -21.83 1.86
CA ALA A 21 -5.54 -21.37 2.40
C ALA A 21 -4.56 -21.01 1.31
N GLN A 22 -4.51 -21.82 0.26
CA GLN A 22 -3.63 -21.52 -0.87
C GLN A 22 -4.04 -20.25 -1.59
N LYS A 23 -5.34 -20.06 -1.79
CA LYS A 23 -5.83 -18.85 -2.43
C LYS A 23 -5.55 -17.62 -1.61
N MET A 24 -5.70 -17.72 -0.31
CA MET A 24 -5.37 -16.62 0.57
C MET A 24 -3.90 -16.28 0.51
N GLN A 25 -3.06 -17.29 0.51
CA GLN A 25 -1.63 -17.09 0.41
C GLN A 25 -1.26 -16.42 -0.90
N GLU A 26 -1.85 -16.88 -1.99
CA GLU A 26 -1.61 -16.26 -3.29
C GLU A 26 -2.07 -14.81 -3.33
N SER A 27 -3.23 -14.53 -2.75
CA SER A 27 -3.74 -13.17 -2.69
C SER A 27 -2.82 -12.26 -1.87
N MET A 28 -2.30 -12.76 -0.77
CA MET A 28 -1.38 -11.99 0.06
C MET A 28 -0.08 -11.71 -0.68
N LEU A 29 0.44 -12.71 -1.38
CA LEU A 29 1.66 -12.52 -2.16
C LEU A 29 1.46 -11.50 -3.27
N LYS A 30 0.32 -11.57 -3.96
CA LYS A 30 -0.01 -10.61 -4.99
C LYS A 30 -0.12 -9.20 -4.43
N ALA A 31 -0.78 -9.07 -3.29
CA ALA A 31 -0.91 -7.77 -2.65
C ALA A 31 0.44 -7.20 -2.29
N GLN A 32 1.34 -8.04 -1.77
CA GLN A 32 2.68 -7.60 -1.44
C GLN A 32 3.46 -7.18 -2.67
N GLU A 33 3.31 -7.91 -3.76
CA GLU A 33 3.96 -7.53 -5.02
C GLU A 33 3.43 -6.23 -5.54
N GLU A 34 2.13 -6.03 -5.50
CA GLU A 34 1.52 -4.78 -5.93
C GLU A 34 2.01 -3.61 -5.10
N ILE A 35 2.08 -3.79 -3.78
CA ILE A 35 2.58 -2.75 -2.90
C ILE A 35 4.04 -2.44 -3.20
N ALA A 36 4.85 -3.48 -3.43
CA ALA A 36 6.27 -3.28 -3.69
C ALA A 36 6.52 -2.52 -4.99
N GLN A 37 5.65 -2.69 -5.98
CA GLN A 37 5.79 -2.03 -7.27
C GLN A 37 5.02 -0.72 -7.36
N MET A 38 4.21 -0.42 -6.36
CA MET A 38 3.39 0.76 -6.34
C MET A 38 4.25 2.01 -6.20
N GLU A 39 3.91 3.03 -6.98
CA GLU A 39 4.57 4.32 -6.86
C GLU A 39 3.52 5.40 -6.66
N SER A 40 3.81 6.31 -5.76
CA SER A 40 2.94 7.44 -5.49
C SER A 40 3.75 8.71 -5.56
N THR A 41 3.19 9.73 -6.18
CA THR A 41 3.87 11.01 -6.31
C THR A 41 3.12 12.09 -5.56
N GLY A 42 3.88 12.99 -4.96
CA GLY A 42 3.34 14.19 -4.35
C GLY A 42 4.07 15.39 -4.88
N THR A 43 3.37 16.51 -4.97
CA THR A 43 3.96 17.72 -5.49
C THR A 43 3.71 18.89 -4.54
N ALA A 44 4.55 19.89 -4.65
CA ALA A 44 4.39 21.13 -3.90
C ALA A 44 4.85 22.30 -4.75
N GLY A 45 4.34 23.48 -4.43
CA GLY A 45 4.71 24.67 -5.16
C GLY A 45 4.27 24.67 -6.61
N GLY A 46 3.10 24.09 -6.88
CA GLY A 46 2.61 24.03 -8.25
C GLY A 46 3.39 23.09 -9.14
N GLY A 47 3.99 22.05 -8.57
CA GLY A 47 4.76 21.09 -9.33
C GLY A 47 6.24 21.39 -9.38
N MET A 48 6.70 22.38 -8.62
CA MET A 48 8.12 22.70 -8.59
C MET A 48 8.94 21.66 -7.86
N VAL A 49 8.35 20.97 -6.90
CA VAL A 49 8.98 19.87 -6.19
C VAL A 49 8.07 18.65 -6.33
N THR A 50 8.65 17.55 -6.77
CA THR A 50 7.91 16.29 -6.92
C THR A 50 8.64 15.19 -6.18
N ALA A 51 7.95 14.52 -5.28
CA ALA A 51 8.50 13.39 -4.54
C ALA A 51 7.83 12.12 -5.02
N THR A 52 8.59 11.05 -5.14
CA THR A 52 8.07 9.73 -5.51
C THR A 52 8.41 8.75 -4.41
N VAL A 53 7.39 8.05 -3.91
CA VAL A 53 7.59 6.99 -2.92
C VAL A 53 7.13 5.67 -3.50
N THR A 54 7.76 4.60 -3.06
CA THR A 54 7.44 3.24 -3.51
C THR A 54 7.11 2.37 -2.31
N GLY A 55 6.35 1.32 -2.57
CA GLY A 55 6.05 0.31 -1.57
C GLY A 55 5.41 0.90 -0.34
N THR A 56 6.03 0.66 0.80
CA THR A 56 5.50 1.10 2.08
C THR A 56 6.07 2.46 2.48
N SER A 57 5.89 3.44 1.61
CA SER A 57 6.30 4.83 1.87
C SER A 57 7.82 5.01 1.89
N THR A 58 8.52 4.28 1.06
CA THR A 58 9.95 4.47 0.88
C THR A 58 10.18 5.56 -0.17
N LEU A 59 10.90 6.59 0.18
CA LEU A 59 11.19 7.67 -0.75
C LEU A 59 12.16 7.18 -1.81
N LYS A 60 11.72 7.23 -3.06
CA LYS A 60 12.53 6.78 -4.19
C LYS A 60 13.32 7.92 -4.81
N SER A 61 12.68 9.06 -5.00
CA SER A 61 13.31 10.19 -5.67
C SER A 61 12.61 11.49 -5.31
N ILE A 62 13.35 12.57 -5.47
CA ILE A 62 12.81 13.91 -5.37
C ILE A 62 13.32 14.69 -6.56
N GLU A 63 12.41 15.33 -7.28
CA GLU A 63 12.75 16.24 -8.35
C GLU A 63 12.47 17.66 -7.89
N ILE A 64 13.46 18.52 -8.04
CA ILE A 64 13.36 19.91 -7.62
C ILE A 64 13.71 20.76 -8.84
N LYS A 65 12.78 21.64 -9.23
CA LYS A 65 13.07 22.55 -10.32
C LYS A 65 13.97 23.68 -9.83
N PRO A 66 14.94 24.09 -10.64
CA PRO A 66 15.88 25.14 -10.21
C PRO A 66 15.21 26.44 -9.80
N ASP A 67 14.02 26.71 -10.31
CA ASP A 67 13.32 27.96 -10.02
C ASP A 67 13.05 28.18 -8.53
N VAL A 68 12.95 27.10 -7.76
CA VAL A 68 12.69 27.19 -6.32
C VAL A 68 13.96 27.04 -5.49
N VAL A 69 15.10 26.90 -6.12
CA VAL A 69 16.37 26.79 -5.40
C VAL A 69 16.93 28.18 -5.24
N ASP A 70 16.62 28.78 -4.11
CA ASP A 70 17.05 30.14 -3.78
C ASP A 70 17.92 30.04 -2.53
N PRO A 71 19.23 30.32 -2.66
CA PRO A 71 20.13 30.26 -1.48
C PRO A 71 19.73 31.19 -0.36
N ASP A 72 18.98 32.25 -0.69
CA ASP A 72 18.53 33.19 0.31
C ASP A 72 17.23 32.77 0.99
N ASP A 73 16.58 31.72 0.50
CA ASP A 73 15.33 31.27 1.06
C ASP A 73 15.28 29.74 1.09
N ILE A 74 16.20 29.18 1.84
CA ILE A 74 16.29 27.72 1.98
C ILE A 74 15.09 27.17 2.74
N ASP A 75 14.54 27.95 3.65
CA ASP A 75 13.38 27.53 4.42
C ASP A 75 12.19 27.21 3.51
N MET A 76 11.98 28.02 2.48
CA MET A 76 10.92 27.78 1.52
C MET A 76 11.12 26.43 0.81
N LEU A 77 12.34 26.16 0.38
CA LEU A 77 12.68 24.92 -0.29
C LEU A 77 12.42 23.73 0.62
N GLN A 78 12.84 23.84 1.88
CA GLN A 78 12.62 22.77 2.86
C GLN A 78 11.14 22.49 3.04
N ASP A 79 10.34 23.54 3.15
CA ASP A 79 8.89 23.38 3.32
C ASP A 79 8.25 22.72 2.11
N LEU A 80 8.70 23.07 0.90
CA LEU A 80 8.18 22.46 -0.32
C LEU A 80 8.53 20.98 -0.38
N VAL A 81 9.75 20.63 0.00
CA VAL A 81 10.16 19.22 0.00
C VAL A 81 9.32 18.44 1.02
N VAL A 82 9.16 18.97 2.21
CA VAL A 82 8.36 18.30 3.24
C VAL A 82 6.93 18.11 2.76
N ALA A 83 6.34 19.13 2.16
CA ALA A 83 4.96 19.04 1.67
C ALA A 83 4.83 17.99 0.57
N ALA A 84 5.78 17.95 -0.36
CA ALA A 84 5.74 17.00 -1.46
C ALA A 84 5.89 15.56 -0.95
N VAL A 85 6.83 15.34 -0.04
CA VAL A 85 7.06 14.01 0.53
C VAL A 85 5.84 13.54 1.31
N ASN A 86 5.27 14.42 2.12
CA ASN A 86 4.10 14.08 2.91
C ASN A 86 2.91 13.75 2.04
N GLU A 87 2.69 14.51 0.97
CA GLU A 87 1.62 14.22 0.03
C GLU A 87 1.82 12.86 -0.64
N ALA A 88 3.05 12.57 -1.06
CA ALA A 88 3.36 11.28 -1.67
C ALA A 88 3.14 10.14 -0.68
N SER A 89 3.55 10.32 0.57
CA SER A 89 3.35 9.32 1.62
C SER A 89 1.87 9.08 1.89
N ASP A 90 1.10 10.14 1.95
CA ASP A 90 -0.33 10.03 2.19
C ASP A 90 -1.02 9.28 1.05
N LYS A 91 -0.64 9.57 -0.18
CA LYS A 91 -1.17 8.84 -1.32
C LYS A 91 -0.77 7.37 -1.29
N SER A 92 0.47 7.09 -0.91
CA SER A 92 0.95 5.73 -0.79
C SER A 92 0.14 4.96 0.25
N GLN A 93 -0.11 5.57 1.39
CA GLN A 93 -0.90 4.94 2.44
C GLN A 93 -2.33 4.70 2.00
N SER A 94 -2.92 5.65 1.28
CA SER A 94 -4.27 5.49 0.76
C SER A 94 -4.36 4.34 -0.24
N GLN A 95 -3.38 4.24 -1.12
CA GLN A 95 -3.33 3.15 -2.09
C GLN A 95 -3.12 1.82 -1.42
N MET A 96 -2.26 1.79 -0.41
CA MET A 96 -2.02 0.58 0.37
C MET A 96 -3.29 0.12 1.06
N SER A 97 -4.03 1.05 1.64
CA SER A 97 -5.30 0.74 2.29
C SER A 97 -6.31 0.18 1.30
N ALA A 98 -6.33 0.71 0.08
CA ALA A 98 -7.23 0.21 -0.95
C ALA A 98 -6.87 -1.22 -1.36
N ILE A 99 -5.58 -1.51 -1.46
CA ILE A 99 -5.13 -2.87 -1.83
C ILE A 99 -5.42 -3.85 -0.71
N THR A 100 -5.02 -3.51 0.51
CA THR A 100 -5.23 -4.41 1.64
C THR A 100 -6.69 -4.42 2.09
N GLY A 101 -7.40 -3.33 1.84
CA GLY A 101 -8.81 -3.25 2.16
C GLY A 101 -9.66 -4.25 1.41
N GLY A 102 -9.24 -4.59 0.18
CA GLY A 102 -9.93 -5.60 -0.59
C GLY A 102 -9.81 -6.98 0.04
N ILE A 103 -8.75 -7.23 0.78
CA ILE A 103 -8.53 -8.50 1.45
C ILE A 103 -9.10 -8.46 2.87
N GLY A 104 -8.81 -7.41 3.60
CA GLY A 104 -9.19 -7.30 4.98
C GLY A 104 -10.40 -6.43 5.24
N GLY A 105 -11.14 -6.09 4.20
CA GLY A 105 -12.28 -5.20 4.34
C GLY A 105 -13.32 -5.67 5.33
N GLY A 106 -13.56 -6.97 5.33
CA GLY A 106 -14.50 -7.56 6.26
C GLY A 106 -14.07 -7.43 7.70
N LEU A 107 -12.78 -7.60 7.92
CA LEU A 107 -12.23 -7.47 9.26
C LEU A 107 -12.28 -6.03 9.74
N GLY A 108 -11.95 -5.12 8.85
CA GLY A 108 -12.05 -3.72 9.19
C GLY A 108 -13.44 -3.28 9.56
N GLY A 109 -14.42 -3.83 8.86
CA GLY A 109 -15.82 -3.53 9.17
C GLY A 109 -16.28 -4.08 10.51
N LEU A 110 -15.67 -5.15 10.96
CA LEU A 110 -16.02 -5.75 12.23
C LEU A 110 -15.42 -5.00 13.42
N LEU A 111 -14.33 -4.35 13.20
CA LEU A 111 -13.66 -3.60 14.24
C LEU A 111 -14.22 -2.21 14.40
#